data_508ca8cec6e8a0cb503f5d22c70aa28a
#
_entry.id   508ca8cec6e8a0cb503f5d22c70aa28a
#
_cell.length_a   1.000
_cell.length_b   1.000
_cell.length_c   1.000
_cell.angle_alpha   90.00
_cell.angle_beta   90.00
_cell.angle_gamma   90.00
#
_symmetry.space_group_name_H-M   'P 1'
#
loop_
_entity.id
_entity.type
_entity.pdbx_description
1 polymer ?
#
loop_
_entity_poly.entity_id
_entity_poly.type
_entity_poly.pdbx_seq_one_letter_code
_entity_poly.pdbx_strand_id
1 'polypeptide(L)'
;MKFDESSLYNIKSDLDGIRCPLFDLAAWKNGLAFKKIDFSETGRPVIKIAELNNGISSNTSFTQGDYGEDVYIRRDDLLFSWSGNPQTSIDVFRYRLQDGWLNQHIFKVTANEEFVTKDFLYYVLKYLKPHFTQIAANKQTTGLGHVTIADLKRMSLVVPSKEVQEQIVLVLKAIDDKIEVNKNINDNLAA
;
A
#
# COMPACT_ATOMS: atom_id res chain seq x y z
N MET A 1 6.48 -27.21 -12.25
CA MET A 1 5.52 -27.18 -11.13
C MET A 1 4.41 -26.23 -11.53
N LYS A 2 3.18 -26.70 -11.80
CA LYS A 2 2.06 -25.78 -12.07
C LYS A 2 1.73 -25.08 -10.76
N PHE A 3 1.84 -23.77 -10.73
CA PHE A 3 1.42 -22.95 -9.60
C PHE A 3 -0.09 -23.16 -9.42
N ASP A 4 -0.50 -23.59 -8.24
CA ASP A 4 -1.92 -23.71 -7.91
C ASP A 4 -2.46 -22.29 -7.69
N GLU A 5 -3.23 -21.79 -8.66
CA GLU A 5 -3.85 -20.46 -8.56
C GLU A 5 -4.73 -20.29 -7.31
N SER A 6 -5.26 -21.39 -6.76
CA SER A 6 -6.04 -21.35 -5.54
C SER A 6 -5.21 -20.90 -4.33
N SER A 7 -3.91 -21.17 -4.31
CA SER A 7 -2.99 -20.79 -3.23
C SER A 7 -2.72 -19.27 -3.19
N LEU A 8 -2.88 -18.55 -4.32
CA LEU A 8 -2.69 -17.10 -4.37
C LEU A 8 -3.79 -16.34 -3.62
N TYR A 9 -4.97 -16.91 -3.55
CA TYR A 9 -6.15 -16.26 -2.97
C TYR A 9 -6.57 -16.84 -1.62
N ASN A 10 -6.11 -18.04 -1.28
CA ASN A 10 -6.41 -18.69 0.00
C ASN A 10 -5.16 -18.69 0.89
N ILE A 11 -4.99 -17.62 1.66
CA ILE A 11 -3.82 -17.43 2.52
C ILE A 11 -3.93 -18.36 3.71
N LYS A 12 -2.98 -19.30 3.81
CA LYS A 12 -2.89 -20.22 4.92
C LYS A 12 -2.34 -19.52 6.16
N SER A 13 -2.86 -19.90 7.31
CA SER A 13 -2.41 -19.40 8.62
C SER A 13 -2.64 -20.47 9.67
N ASP A 14 -1.71 -20.60 10.59
CA ASP A 14 -1.85 -21.43 11.79
C ASP A 14 -2.42 -20.62 12.99
N LEU A 15 -2.75 -19.35 12.78
CA LEU A 15 -3.37 -18.50 13.79
C LEU A 15 -4.86 -18.83 13.92
N ASP A 16 -5.35 -18.84 15.15
CA ASP A 16 -6.77 -18.85 15.45
C ASP A 16 -7.38 -17.46 15.11
N GLY A 17 -8.56 -17.47 14.49
CA GLY A 17 -9.20 -16.22 14.12
C GLY A 17 -10.37 -16.39 13.16
N ILE A 18 -10.86 -15.28 12.66
CA ILE A 18 -11.98 -15.23 11.72
C ILE A 18 -11.43 -15.20 10.30
N ARG A 19 -11.90 -16.10 9.44
CA ARG A 19 -11.54 -16.07 8.01
C ARG A 19 -12.46 -15.11 7.27
N CYS A 20 -11.88 -14.15 6.57
CA CYS A 20 -12.64 -13.16 5.80
C CYS A 20 -11.87 -12.70 4.55
N PRO A 21 -12.57 -12.10 3.57
CA PRO A 21 -11.93 -11.47 2.42
C PRO A 21 -11.04 -10.28 2.83
N LEU A 22 -9.91 -10.13 2.17
CA LEU A 22 -9.03 -8.97 2.39
C LEU A 22 -9.75 -7.64 2.11
N PHE A 23 -10.65 -7.64 1.14
CA PHE A 23 -11.43 -6.46 0.79
C PHE A 23 -12.21 -5.88 1.99
N ASP A 24 -12.77 -6.76 2.84
CA ASP A 24 -13.64 -6.37 3.96
C ASP A 24 -12.86 -5.77 5.15
N LEU A 25 -11.53 -5.93 5.15
CA LEU A 25 -10.66 -5.40 6.20
C LEU A 25 -10.38 -3.89 6.07
N ALA A 26 -10.78 -3.26 4.97
CA ALA A 26 -10.54 -1.84 4.75
C ALA A 26 -11.52 -1.20 3.77
N ALA A 27 -11.64 0.13 3.85
CA ALA A 27 -12.14 0.94 2.75
C ALA A 27 -11.01 1.25 1.76
N TRP A 28 -11.27 1.04 0.48
CA TRP A 28 -10.32 1.20 -0.63
C TRP A 28 -10.77 2.35 -1.51
N LYS A 29 -10.16 3.51 -1.38
CA LYS A 29 -10.49 4.70 -2.16
C LYS A 29 -9.41 4.95 -3.21
N ASN A 30 -9.79 4.94 -4.49
CA ASN A 30 -8.85 5.20 -5.57
C ASN A 30 -8.48 6.68 -5.63
N GLY A 31 -7.25 6.98 -6.02
CA GLY A 31 -6.82 8.33 -6.35
C GLY A 31 -7.46 8.84 -7.66
N LEU A 32 -7.15 10.07 -8.02
CA LEU A 32 -7.73 10.78 -9.15
C LEU A 32 -6.82 10.78 -10.39
N ALA A 33 -7.44 10.76 -11.57
CA ALA A 33 -6.74 10.94 -12.86
C ALA A 33 -6.52 12.43 -13.12
N PHE A 34 -5.36 12.95 -12.75
CA PHE A 34 -4.97 14.33 -13.02
C PHE A 34 -4.65 14.56 -14.50
N LYS A 35 -5.08 15.68 -15.04
CA LYS A 35 -4.80 16.13 -16.40
C LYS A 35 -3.80 17.30 -16.38
N LYS A 36 -3.21 17.62 -17.53
CA LYS A 36 -2.25 18.74 -17.63
C LYS A 36 -2.81 20.07 -17.13
N ILE A 37 -4.11 20.32 -17.32
CA ILE A 37 -4.79 21.54 -16.87
C ILE A 37 -4.86 21.67 -15.34
N ASP A 38 -4.75 20.53 -14.62
CA ASP A 38 -4.79 20.51 -13.16
C ASP A 38 -3.46 20.93 -12.53
N PHE A 39 -2.37 20.94 -13.31
CA PHE A 39 -1.02 21.18 -12.80
C PHE A 39 -0.68 22.66 -12.74
N SER A 40 0.11 23.00 -11.71
CA SER A 40 0.65 24.35 -11.45
C SER A 40 2.12 24.25 -11.00
N GLU A 41 2.82 25.39 -11.00
CA GLU A 41 4.23 25.44 -10.54
C GLU A 41 4.36 25.25 -9.02
N THR A 42 3.30 25.59 -8.29
CA THR A 42 3.27 25.55 -6.82
C THR A 42 1.99 24.89 -6.32
N GLY A 43 1.93 24.58 -5.03
CA GLY A 43 0.76 23.97 -4.38
C GLY A 43 1.10 22.64 -3.72
N ARG A 44 0.12 21.74 -3.67
CA ARG A 44 0.32 20.39 -3.11
C ARG A 44 0.80 19.42 -4.19
N PRO A 45 1.70 18.49 -3.86
CA PRO A 45 2.19 17.49 -4.81
C PRO A 45 1.09 16.51 -5.19
N VAL A 46 1.10 16.07 -6.44
CA VAL A 46 0.34 14.91 -6.91
C VAL A 46 1.22 13.67 -6.72
N ILE A 47 0.80 12.80 -5.81
CA ILE A 47 1.56 11.62 -5.41
C ILE A 47 1.24 10.45 -6.33
N LYS A 48 2.22 10.11 -7.14
CA LYS A 48 2.25 8.93 -8.01
C LYS A 48 3.17 7.87 -7.39
N ILE A 49 3.31 6.73 -8.03
CA ILE A 49 4.19 5.64 -7.59
C ILE A 49 5.66 6.11 -7.53
N ALA A 50 6.06 7.01 -8.42
CA ALA A 50 7.42 7.58 -8.43
C ALA A 50 7.73 8.33 -7.12
N GLU A 51 6.81 9.18 -6.67
CA GLU A 51 6.96 9.92 -5.41
C GLU A 51 6.97 8.99 -4.19
N LEU A 52 6.18 7.92 -4.20
CA LEU A 52 6.19 6.93 -3.11
C LEU A 52 7.51 6.18 -3.00
N ASN A 53 8.16 5.89 -4.12
CA ASN A 53 9.44 5.18 -4.15
C ASN A 53 10.65 6.08 -3.92
N ASN A 54 10.64 7.30 -4.48
CA ASN A 54 11.84 8.13 -4.59
C ASN A 54 11.73 9.49 -3.85
N GLY A 55 10.57 9.78 -3.28
CA GLY A 55 10.29 11.08 -2.69
C GLY A 55 9.90 12.14 -3.73
N ILE A 56 9.73 13.38 -3.23
CA ILE A 56 9.40 14.54 -4.06
C ILE A 56 10.68 15.04 -4.75
N SER A 57 10.56 15.31 -6.04
CA SER A 57 11.67 15.75 -6.89
C SER A 57 11.27 16.87 -7.84
N SER A 58 12.19 17.35 -8.67
CA SER A 58 11.92 18.34 -9.72
C SER A 58 10.91 17.85 -10.78
N ASN A 59 10.68 16.53 -10.86
CA ASN A 59 9.71 15.93 -11.78
C ASN A 59 8.31 15.76 -11.16
N THR A 60 8.15 16.07 -9.88
CA THR A 60 6.85 15.97 -9.19
C THR A 60 5.91 17.05 -9.70
N SER A 61 4.70 16.64 -10.07
CA SER A 61 3.65 17.58 -10.47
C SER A 61 2.98 18.15 -9.23
N PHE A 62 2.65 19.45 -9.26
CA PHE A 62 1.93 20.14 -8.19
C PHE A 62 0.58 20.65 -8.68
N THR A 63 -0.34 20.95 -7.76
CA THR A 63 -1.63 21.55 -8.08
C THR A 63 -2.12 22.41 -6.92
N GLN A 64 -2.82 23.51 -7.27
CA GLN A 64 -3.51 24.39 -6.31
C GLN A 64 -4.99 24.04 -6.15
N GLY A 65 -5.49 23.05 -6.91
CA GLY A 65 -6.87 22.61 -6.82
C GLY A 65 -7.19 21.91 -5.51
N ASP A 66 -8.48 21.86 -5.19
CA ASP A 66 -9.04 21.02 -4.12
C ASP A 66 -9.86 19.91 -4.76
N TYR A 67 -9.55 18.66 -4.40
CA TYR A 67 -10.15 17.46 -5.00
C TYR A 67 -10.90 16.59 -3.96
N GLY A 68 -11.06 17.11 -2.75
CA GLY A 68 -11.83 16.48 -1.67
C GLY A 68 -11.05 15.46 -0.83
N GLU A 69 -11.59 15.15 0.34
CA GLU A 69 -10.95 14.32 1.36
C GLU A 69 -10.67 12.87 0.92
N ASP A 70 -11.44 12.32 0.01
CA ASP A 70 -11.24 10.93 -0.46
C ASP A 70 -9.89 10.72 -1.14
N VAL A 71 -9.36 11.75 -1.79
CA VAL A 71 -8.06 11.72 -2.50
C VAL A 71 -6.97 12.55 -1.82
N TYR A 72 -7.32 13.27 -0.76
CA TYR A 72 -6.33 13.98 0.06
C TYR A 72 -5.61 13.02 0.97
N ILE A 73 -4.28 13.04 0.94
CA ILE A 73 -3.44 12.15 1.75
C ILE A 73 -2.55 12.94 2.68
N ARG A 74 -2.42 12.42 3.89
CA ARG A 74 -1.65 12.97 5.01
C ARG A 74 -0.58 11.98 5.45
N ARG A 75 0.39 12.51 6.17
CA ARG A 75 1.40 11.68 6.83
C ARG A 75 0.72 10.56 7.62
N ASP A 76 1.27 9.35 7.50
CA ASP A 76 0.83 8.10 8.10
C ASP A 76 -0.40 7.43 7.44
N ASP A 77 -1.01 8.00 6.40
CA ASP A 77 -1.99 7.27 5.60
C ASP A 77 -1.39 5.99 5.01
N LEU A 78 -2.21 4.92 4.94
CA LEU A 78 -1.84 3.70 4.22
C LEU A 78 -2.23 3.82 2.76
N LEU A 79 -1.27 3.51 1.90
CA LEU A 79 -1.45 3.57 0.45
C LEU A 79 -1.08 2.22 -0.18
N PHE A 80 -1.87 1.78 -1.14
CA PHE A 80 -1.60 0.57 -1.92
C PHE A 80 -1.53 0.89 -3.40
N SER A 81 -0.34 0.79 -3.96
CA SER A 81 -0.12 0.92 -5.39
C SER A 81 -0.50 -0.40 -6.09
N TRP A 82 -1.58 -0.37 -6.87
CA TRP A 82 -2.22 -1.54 -7.42
C TRP A 82 -1.95 -1.78 -8.91
N SER A 83 -1.28 -0.85 -9.59
CA SER A 83 -1.06 -0.90 -11.05
C SER A 83 0.35 -0.49 -11.43
N GLY A 84 0.90 -1.12 -12.46
CA GLY A 84 2.21 -0.81 -13.03
C GLY A 84 3.07 -2.05 -13.25
N ASN A 85 4.38 -1.90 -13.21
CA ASN A 85 5.29 -3.04 -13.26
C ASN A 85 5.12 -3.89 -11.99
N PRO A 86 4.82 -5.21 -12.12
CA PRO A 86 4.52 -6.04 -10.95
C PRO A 86 5.63 -6.05 -9.89
N GLN A 87 6.90 -5.99 -10.28
CA GLN A 87 8.03 -6.09 -9.36
C GLN A 87 8.35 -4.76 -8.66
N THR A 88 8.16 -3.63 -9.33
CA THR A 88 8.64 -2.33 -8.87
C THR A 88 7.53 -1.34 -8.51
N SER A 89 6.30 -1.58 -8.99
CA SER A 89 5.19 -0.64 -8.79
C SER A 89 4.12 -1.14 -7.82
N ILE A 90 3.96 -2.47 -7.67
CA ILE A 90 2.94 -3.04 -6.77
C ILE A 90 3.53 -3.11 -5.36
N ASP A 91 3.08 -2.23 -4.48
CA ASP A 91 3.57 -2.20 -3.09
C ASP A 91 2.59 -1.47 -2.15
N VAL A 92 2.88 -1.57 -0.87
CA VAL A 92 2.16 -0.94 0.24
C VAL A 92 3.07 0.07 0.92
N PHE A 93 2.54 1.25 1.19
CA PHE A 93 3.28 2.34 1.77
C PHE A 93 2.56 2.89 3.01
N ARG A 94 3.34 3.22 4.04
CA ARG A 94 2.93 4.16 5.07
C ARG A 94 3.44 5.53 4.61
N TYR A 95 2.53 6.43 4.26
CA TYR A 95 2.88 7.71 3.66
C TYR A 95 3.67 8.59 4.64
N ARG A 96 4.82 9.11 4.21
CA ARG A 96 5.73 9.88 5.07
C ARG A 96 6.13 11.24 4.51
N LEU A 97 5.66 11.58 3.31
CA LEU A 97 5.95 12.87 2.67
C LEU A 97 4.97 13.95 3.17
N GLN A 98 5.10 15.16 2.61
CA GLN A 98 4.16 16.26 2.87
C GLN A 98 2.77 15.94 2.30
N ASP A 99 1.73 16.53 2.88
CA ASP A 99 0.35 16.36 2.43
C ASP A 99 0.20 16.61 0.92
N GLY A 100 -0.60 15.77 0.27
CA GLY A 100 -0.71 15.78 -1.18
C GLY A 100 -2.01 15.18 -1.70
N TRP A 101 -2.07 15.05 -3.00
CA TRP A 101 -3.21 14.50 -3.73
C TRP A 101 -2.86 13.16 -4.37
N LEU A 102 -3.70 12.15 -4.16
CA LEU A 102 -3.44 10.77 -4.57
C LEU A 102 -3.77 10.56 -6.05
N ASN A 103 -2.82 10.01 -6.81
CA ASN A 103 -3.01 9.66 -8.21
C ASN A 103 -3.80 8.34 -8.39
N GLN A 104 -4.46 8.18 -9.54
CA GLN A 104 -5.40 7.12 -9.89
C GLN A 104 -4.92 5.67 -9.76
N HIS A 105 -3.62 5.40 -9.69
CA HIS A 105 -3.06 4.03 -9.63
C HIS A 105 -2.72 3.57 -8.23
N ILE A 106 -3.25 4.29 -7.24
CA ILE A 106 -2.98 4.04 -5.82
C ILE A 106 -4.30 4.13 -5.06
N PHE A 107 -4.56 3.15 -4.18
CA PHE A 107 -5.65 3.24 -3.21
C PHE A 107 -5.16 3.92 -1.93
N LYS A 108 -5.96 4.83 -1.39
CA LYS A 108 -5.96 5.18 0.03
C LYS A 108 -6.70 4.07 0.78
N VAL A 109 -6.02 3.47 1.77
CA VAL A 109 -6.51 2.30 2.49
C VAL A 109 -6.84 2.72 3.92
N THR A 110 -8.11 2.67 4.30
CA THR A 110 -8.54 2.97 5.66
C THR A 110 -8.99 1.68 6.34
N ALA A 111 -8.30 1.29 7.42
CA ALA A 111 -8.60 0.05 8.13
C ALA A 111 -10.05 0.02 8.61
N ASN A 112 -10.72 -1.12 8.47
CA ASN A 112 -11.96 -1.40 9.17
C ASN A 112 -11.61 -1.84 10.59
N GLU A 113 -11.66 -0.90 11.52
CA GLU A 113 -11.21 -1.14 12.89
C GLU A 113 -12.13 -2.08 13.70
N GLU A 114 -13.23 -2.51 13.14
CA GLU A 114 -13.99 -3.64 13.69
C GLU A 114 -13.18 -4.96 13.61
N PHE A 115 -12.44 -5.15 12.54
CA PHE A 115 -11.67 -6.38 12.29
C PHE A 115 -10.18 -6.25 12.54
N VAL A 116 -9.56 -5.16 12.08
CA VAL A 116 -8.10 -4.99 12.10
C VAL A 116 -7.68 -3.64 12.61
N THR A 117 -6.54 -3.59 13.32
CA THR A 117 -5.87 -2.31 13.57
C THR A 117 -5.16 -1.82 12.30
N LYS A 118 -5.00 -0.51 12.15
CA LYS A 118 -4.28 0.10 11.01
C LYS A 118 -2.87 -0.47 10.85
N ASP A 119 -2.15 -0.61 11.96
CA ASP A 119 -0.77 -1.11 11.95
C ASP A 119 -0.70 -2.59 11.59
N PHE A 120 -1.61 -3.42 12.10
CA PHE A 120 -1.69 -4.82 11.71
C PHE A 120 -2.02 -4.97 10.23
N LEU A 121 -3.00 -4.19 9.71
CA LEU A 121 -3.34 -4.19 8.29
C LEU A 121 -2.13 -3.84 7.42
N TYR A 122 -1.32 -2.85 7.81
CA TYR A 122 -0.09 -2.52 7.11
C TYR A 122 0.82 -3.73 6.96
N TYR A 123 1.07 -4.46 8.05
CA TYR A 123 1.95 -5.64 8.01
C TYR A 123 1.33 -6.81 7.24
N VAL A 124 0.02 -7.01 7.33
CA VAL A 124 -0.69 -7.99 6.50
C VAL A 124 -0.51 -7.67 5.02
N LEU A 125 -0.71 -6.43 4.62
CA LEU A 125 -0.54 -6.01 3.22
C LEU A 125 0.92 -6.16 2.75
N LYS A 126 1.90 -5.85 3.62
CA LYS A 126 3.32 -6.08 3.32
C LYS A 126 3.63 -7.58 3.15
N TYR A 127 3.11 -8.42 4.03
CA TYR A 127 3.22 -9.87 3.92
C TYR A 127 2.65 -10.41 2.60
N LEU A 128 1.53 -9.84 2.15
CA LEU A 128 0.85 -10.23 0.92
C LEU A 128 1.48 -9.67 -0.36
N LYS A 129 2.51 -8.82 -0.28
CA LYS A 129 3.18 -8.25 -1.46
C LYS A 129 3.58 -9.29 -2.51
N PRO A 130 4.18 -10.46 -2.19
CA PRO A 130 4.50 -11.47 -3.18
C PRO A 130 3.26 -12.01 -3.92
N HIS A 131 2.12 -12.15 -3.22
CA HIS A 131 0.85 -12.57 -3.81
C HIS A 131 0.33 -11.51 -4.79
N PHE A 132 0.33 -10.25 -4.39
CA PHE A 132 -0.06 -9.12 -5.25
C PHE A 132 0.81 -9.04 -6.51
N THR A 133 2.12 -9.18 -6.34
CA THR A 133 3.08 -9.20 -7.45
C THR A 133 2.76 -10.33 -8.44
N GLN A 134 2.49 -11.52 -7.93
CA GLN A 134 2.15 -12.69 -8.78
C GLN A 134 0.80 -12.51 -9.47
N ILE A 135 -0.24 -12.00 -8.77
CA ILE A 135 -1.55 -11.71 -9.37
C ILE A 135 -1.40 -10.70 -10.50
N ALA A 136 -0.64 -9.61 -10.27
CA ALA A 136 -0.40 -8.60 -11.29
C ALA A 136 0.40 -9.15 -12.48
N ALA A 137 1.40 -10.00 -12.23
CA ALA A 137 2.19 -10.63 -13.27
C ALA A 137 1.35 -11.59 -14.13
N ASN A 138 0.44 -12.36 -13.54
CA ASN A 138 -0.45 -13.27 -14.27
C ASN A 138 -1.44 -12.53 -15.19
N LYS A 139 -1.72 -11.24 -14.89
CA LYS A 139 -2.62 -10.37 -15.67
C LYS A 139 -1.87 -9.37 -16.54
N GLN A 140 -0.55 -9.51 -16.65
CA GLN A 140 0.28 -8.57 -17.34
C GLN A 140 0.00 -8.59 -18.84
N THR A 141 -0.30 -7.41 -19.39
CA THR A 141 -0.31 -7.13 -20.82
C THR A 141 0.70 -6.00 -21.07
N THR A 142 1.54 -6.12 -22.08
CA THR A 142 2.53 -5.07 -22.45
C THR A 142 3.42 -4.57 -21.28
N GLY A 143 3.78 -5.45 -20.34
CA GLY A 143 4.69 -5.12 -19.23
C GLY A 143 4.02 -4.51 -17.98
N LEU A 144 2.72 -4.21 -18.04
CA LEU A 144 1.97 -3.66 -16.92
C LEU A 144 0.94 -4.65 -16.40
N GLY A 145 0.92 -4.84 -15.10
CA GLY A 145 -0.05 -5.69 -14.40
C GLY A 145 -0.83 -4.89 -13.37
N HIS A 146 -1.86 -5.50 -12.81
CA HIS A 146 -2.68 -4.84 -11.79
C HIS A 146 -3.39 -5.82 -10.87
N VAL A 147 -3.60 -5.36 -9.64
CA VAL A 147 -4.42 -6.01 -8.62
C VAL A 147 -5.75 -5.28 -8.52
N THR A 148 -6.84 -5.97 -8.81
CA THR A 148 -8.18 -5.37 -8.85
C THR A 148 -8.93 -5.54 -7.53
N ILE A 149 -10.01 -4.80 -7.35
CA ILE A 149 -10.97 -5.02 -6.24
C ILE A 149 -11.52 -6.45 -6.25
N ALA A 150 -11.72 -7.05 -7.43
CA ALA A 150 -12.14 -8.44 -7.55
C ALA A 150 -11.10 -9.42 -6.97
N ASP A 151 -9.80 -9.12 -7.12
CA ASP A 151 -8.74 -9.92 -6.52
C ASP A 151 -8.76 -9.79 -4.99
N LEU A 152 -8.89 -8.57 -4.45
CA LEU A 152 -8.98 -8.34 -3.02
C LEU A 152 -10.17 -9.06 -2.38
N LYS A 153 -11.32 -9.12 -3.08
CA LYS A 153 -12.50 -9.88 -2.65
C LYS A 153 -12.30 -11.40 -2.69
N ARG A 154 -11.48 -11.89 -3.62
CA ARG A 154 -11.15 -13.33 -3.70
C ARG A 154 -10.11 -13.75 -2.67
N MET A 155 -9.22 -12.83 -2.26
CA MET A 155 -8.18 -13.14 -1.27
C MET A 155 -8.83 -13.34 0.10
N SER A 156 -8.64 -14.51 0.68
CA SER A 156 -9.19 -14.88 1.99
C SER A 156 -8.06 -15.21 2.95
N LEU A 157 -8.10 -14.62 4.13
CA LEU A 157 -7.10 -14.81 5.18
C LEU A 157 -7.75 -14.92 6.56
N VAL A 158 -6.98 -15.42 7.53
CA VAL A 158 -7.40 -15.50 8.93
C VAL A 158 -6.95 -14.23 9.64
N VAL A 159 -7.89 -13.58 10.33
CA VAL A 159 -7.64 -12.40 11.16
C VAL A 159 -7.75 -12.80 12.62
N PRO A 160 -6.66 -12.71 13.39
CA PRO A 160 -6.66 -13.05 14.82
C PRO A 160 -7.34 -11.96 15.67
N SER A 161 -7.50 -12.23 16.97
CA SER A 161 -8.01 -11.24 17.93
C SER A 161 -7.14 -9.97 17.97
N LYS A 162 -7.71 -8.87 18.45
CA LYS A 162 -6.99 -7.57 18.53
C LYS A 162 -5.73 -7.67 19.40
N GLU A 163 -5.79 -8.41 20.48
CA GLU A 163 -4.66 -8.65 21.38
C GLU A 163 -3.50 -9.33 20.65
N VAL A 164 -3.80 -10.33 19.83
CA VAL A 164 -2.78 -11.02 19.02
C VAL A 164 -2.25 -10.09 17.92
N GLN A 165 -3.13 -9.29 17.29
CA GLN A 165 -2.70 -8.27 16.31
C GLN A 165 -1.69 -7.29 16.94
N GLU A 166 -1.97 -6.77 18.13
CA GLU A 166 -1.10 -5.83 18.84
C GLU A 166 0.26 -6.45 19.19
N GLN A 167 0.27 -7.72 19.64
CA GLN A 167 1.52 -8.44 19.91
C GLN A 167 2.37 -8.60 18.64
N ILE A 168 1.75 -8.99 17.52
CA ILE A 168 2.44 -9.11 16.24
C ILE A 168 3.01 -7.76 15.81
N VAL A 169 2.20 -6.68 15.89
CA VAL A 169 2.60 -5.33 15.54
C VAL A 169 3.78 -4.86 16.40
N LEU A 170 3.74 -5.11 17.70
CA LEU A 170 4.81 -4.72 18.61
C LEU A 170 6.17 -5.28 18.17
N VAL A 171 6.22 -6.57 17.82
CA VAL A 171 7.45 -7.23 17.38
C VAL A 171 7.92 -6.69 16.02
N LEU A 172 7.01 -6.61 15.04
CA LEU A 172 7.38 -6.18 13.68
C LEU A 172 7.81 -4.71 13.65
N LYS A 173 7.12 -3.85 14.43
CA LYS A 173 7.49 -2.43 14.54
C LYS A 173 8.87 -2.25 15.18
N ALA A 174 9.19 -3.01 16.23
CA ALA A 174 10.52 -2.97 16.84
C ALA A 174 11.63 -3.35 15.84
N ILE A 175 11.36 -4.29 14.93
CA ILE A 175 12.29 -4.67 13.86
C ILE A 175 12.42 -3.53 12.84
N ASP A 176 11.31 -2.94 12.38
CA ASP A 176 11.33 -1.83 11.43
C ASP A 176 12.07 -0.60 12.01
N ASP A 177 11.79 -0.24 13.27
CA ASP A 177 12.48 0.85 13.97
C ASP A 177 14.01 0.60 14.04
N LYS A 178 14.41 -0.65 14.28
CA LYS A 178 15.84 -1.03 14.28
C LYS A 178 16.47 -0.92 12.89
N ILE A 179 15.75 -1.34 11.85
CA ILE A 179 16.20 -1.21 10.45
C ILE A 179 16.39 0.27 10.10
N GLU A 180 15.44 1.13 10.47
CA GLU A 180 15.49 2.58 10.20
C GLU A 180 16.68 3.23 10.93
N VAL A 181 16.89 2.91 12.21
CA VAL A 181 18.04 3.39 12.97
C VAL A 181 19.36 2.96 12.33
N ASN A 182 19.49 1.69 11.96
CA ASN A 182 20.70 1.19 11.31
C ASN A 182 20.97 1.86 9.96
N LYS A 183 19.91 2.12 9.17
CA LYS A 183 20.03 2.85 7.90
C LYS A 183 20.56 4.26 8.14
N ASN A 184 19.97 5.01 9.09
CA ASN A 184 20.41 6.35 9.41
C ASN A 184 21.87 6.39 9.90
N ILE A 185 22.31 5.39 10.67
CA ILE A 185 23.73 5.28 11.08
C ILE A 185 24.62 5.07 9.86
N ASN A 186 24.27 4.17 8.95
CA ASN A 186 25.05 3.89 7.74
C ASN A 186 25.13 5.12 6.82
N ASP A 187 24.02 5.84 6.62
CA ASP A 187 23.96 7.05 5.80
C ASP A 187 24.88 8.15 6.40
N ASN A 188 24.91 8.28 7.74
CA ASN A 188 25.80 9.22 8.42
C ASN A 188 27.29 8.82 8.41
N LEU A 189 27.60 7.52 8.32
CA LEU A 189 28.97 7.03 8.23
C LEU A 189 29.55 7.16 6.81
N ALA A 190 28.67 7.25 5.80
CA ALA A 190 29.05 7.37 4.39
C ALA A 190 29.20 8.85 3.92
N ALA A 191 28.81 9.82 4.75
CA ALA A 191 28.87 11.26 4.48
C ALA A 191 30.15 11.86 5.04
#